data_b81e22652418ec07856753dfd8ebe48e
#
_entry.id   b81e22652418ec07856753dfd8ebe48e
#
_cell.length_a   1.000
_cell.length_b   1.000
_cell.length_c   1.000
_cell.angle_alpha   90.00
_cell.angle_beta   90.00
_cell.angle_gamma   90.00
#
_symmetry.space_group_name_H-M   'P 1'
#
loop_
_entity.id
_entity.type
_entity.pdbx_description
1 polymer ?
#
loop_
_entity_poly.entity_id
_entity_poly.type
_entity_poly.pdbx_seq_one_letter_code
_entity_poly.pdbx_strand_id
1 'polypeptide(L)'
;TRWLTERVSITWLEEDDSRLGMTRFEEGNAELVRRRRLRLDPGPITIGLHPRLVEEPELLRHTLTHELIHASGVLNHSKELHDAVDEIAPGVSISDSPMLQEKREEYLDSVKVKSWSCKHCGYEWKRSTVRKPIRCHKCARPL
;
A
#
# COMPACT_ATOMS: atom_id res chain seq x y z
N THR A 1 6.59 16.63 -15.70
CA THR A 1 5.91 16.63 -14.43
C THR A 1 5.07 17.87 -14.16
N ARG A 2 5.28 18.96 -14.88
CA ARG A 2 4.40 20.14 -14.82
C ARG A 2 2.95 19.79 -15.21
N TRP A 3 2.78 18.93 -16.21
CA TRP A 3 1.46 18.44 -16.63
C TRP A 3 0.71 17.69 -15.53
N LEU A 4 1.43 16.99 -14.69
CA LEU A 4 0.84 16.21 -13.60
C LEU A 4 0.13 17.11 -12.58
N THR A 5 0.79 18.21 -12.18
CA THR A 5 0.21 19.21 -11.28
C THR A 5 -1.06 19.86 -11.84
N GLU A 6 -1.16 20.01 -13.14
CA GLU A 6 -2.34 20.57 -13.80
C GLU A 6 -3.52 19.59 -13.88
N ARG A 7 -3.25 18.28 -13.78
CA ARG A 7 -4.26 17.21 -13.93
C ARG A 7 -4.68 16.56 -12.63
N VAL A 8 -3.89 16.66 -11.59
CA VAL A 8 -4.11 15.99 -10.31
C VAL A 8 -4.89 16.90 -9.36
N SER A 9 -5.98 16.34 -8.82
CA SER A 9 -6.71 16.90 -7.68
C SER A 9 -6.54 15.98 -6.48
N ILE A 10 -6.33 16.55 -5.31
CA ILE A 10 -6.16 15.80 -4.06
C ILE A 10 -7.40 16.00 -3.20
N THR A 11 -7.96 14.90 -2.70
CA THR A 11 -9.12 14.91 -1.80
C THR A 11 -8.85 14.03 -0.59
N TRP A 12 -9.67 14.20 0.46
CA TRP A 12 -9.67 13.29 1.60
C TRP A 12 -10.63 12.12 1.33
N LEU A 13 -10.20 10.91 1.69
CA LEU A 13 -11.07 9.75 1.76
C LEU A 13 -12.00 9.86 2.98
N GLU A 14 -13.04 9.04 3.02
CA GLU A 14 -13.87 8.90 4.23
C GLU A 14 -13.05 8.28 5.37
N GLU A 15 -13.36 8.65 6.61
CA GLU A 15 -12.63 8.15 7.79
C GLU A 15 -12.71 6.64 7.96
N ASP A 16 -13.80 6.02 7.50
CA ASP A 16 -14.03 4.58 7.54
C ASP A 16 -13.47 3.83 6.32
N ASP A 17 -12.84 4.53 5.38
CA ASP A 17 -12.18 3.89 4.24
C ASP A 17 -11.02 3.03 4.72
N SER A 18 -10.94 1.80 4.23
CA SER A 18 -9.86 0.86 4.57
C SER A 18 -8.53 1.18 3.90
N ARG A 19 -8.52 2.04 2.90
CA ARG A 19 -7.33 2.42 2.15
C ARG A 19 -6.64 3.62 2.79
N LEU A 20 -5.31 3.66 2.71
CA LEU A 20 -4.54 4.85 3.08
C LEU A 20 -4.55 5.90 1.96
N GLY A 21 -4.51 5.43 0.72
CA GLY A 21 -4.55 6.27 -0.46
C GLY A 21 -5.16 5.56 -1.65
N MET A 22 -5.54 6.34 -2.65
CA MET A 22 -6.00 5.84 -3.93
C MET A 22 -5.67 6.81 -5.05
N THR A 23 -5.51 6.27 -6.26
CA THR A 23 -5.43 7.06 -7.49
C THR A 23 -6.56 6.65 -8.41
N ARG A 24 -7.38 7.61 -8.83
CA ARG A 24 -8.50 7.38 -9.74
C ARG A 24 -8.32 8.21 -11.00
N PHE A 25 -8.38 7.53 -12.14
CA PHE A 25 -8.46 8.15 -13.45
C PHE A 25 -9.92 8.18 -13.88
N GLU A 26 -10.35 9.23 -14.57
CA GLU A 26 -11.71 9.28 -15.15
C GLU A 26 -11.86 8.28 -16.29
N GLU A 27 -10.77 8.03 -17.03
CA GLU A 27 -10.76 7.09 -18.14
C GLU A 27 -10.49 5.65 -17.68
N GLY A 28 -11.07 4.68 -18.38
CA GLY A 28 -10.80 3.26 -18.15
C GLY A 28 -9.37 2.86 -18.51
N ASN A 29 -8.90 1.72 -18.00
CA ASN A 29 -7.52 1.24 -18.20
C ASN A 29 -7.13 1.10 -19.68
N ALA A 30 -8.02 0.61 -20.54
CA ALA A 30 -7.75 0.45 -21.97
C ALA A 30 -7.47 1.81 -22.63
N GLU A 31 -8.26 2.83 -22.30
CA GLU A 31 -8.08 4.18 -22.83
C GLU A 31 -6.81 4.83 -22.27
N LEU A 32 -6.47 4.61 -21.02
CA LEU A 32 -5.21 5.11 -20.43
C LEU A 32 -3.99 4.51 -21.12
N VAL A 33 -4.00 3.22 -21.40
CA VAL A 33 -2.94 2.54 -22.13
C VAL A 33 -2.80 3.10 -23.54
N ARG A 34 -3.93 3.32 -24.22
CA ARG A 34 -3.96 3.93 -25.55
C ARG A 34 -3.36 5.33 -25.54
N ARG A 35 -3.79 6.18 -24.63
CA ARG A 35 -3.30 7.56 -24.50
C ARG A 35 -1.83 7.61 -24.19
N ARG A 36 -1.35 6.74 -23.30
CA ARG A 36 0.08 6.63 -23.00
C ARG A 36 0.90 6.24 -24.22
N ARG A 37 0.43 5.25 -24.98
CA ARG A 37 1.10 4.81 -26.22
C ARG A 37 1.20 5.94 -27.24
N LEU A 38 0.15 6.74 -27.36
CA LEU A 38 0.07 7.86 -28.29
C LEU A 38 0.60 9.17 -27.72
N ARG A 39 1.10 9.16 -26.49
CA ARG A 39 1.57 10.35 -25.77
C ARG A 39 0.50 11.45 -25.64
N LEU A 40 -0.74 11.03 -25.47
CA LEU A 40 -1.86 11.93 -25.24
C LEU A 40 -2.06 12.17 -23.74
N ASP A 41 -2.76 13.26 -23.42
CA ASP A 41 -3.14 13.62 -22.07
C ASP A 41 -4.01 12.52 -21.44
N PRO A 42 -3.70 12.05 -20.21
CA PRO A 42 -4.51 11.05 -19.53
C PRO A 42 -5.85 11.56 -19.01
N GLY A 43 -6.10 12.87 -19.06
CA GLY A 43 -7.28 13.49 -18.47
C GLY A 43 -7.15 13.75 -16.97
N PRO A 44 -8.25 14.15 -16.32
CA PRO A 44 -8.25 14.43 -14.88
C PRO A 44 -7.92 13.20 -14.05
N ILE A 45 -7.15 13.40 -12.97
CA ILE A 45 -6.72 12.37 -12.03
C ILE A 45 -7.08 12.83 -10.63
N THR A 46 -7.68 11.97 -9.83
CA THR A 46 -7.98 12.24 -8.43
C THR A 46 -7.16 11.35 -7.53
N ILE A 47 -6.44 11.94 -6.57
CA ILE A 47 -5.74 11.24 -5.50
C ILE A 47 -6.54 11.43 -4.22
N GLY A 48 -6.96 10.33 -3.60
CA GLY A 48 -7.57 10.33 -2.29
C GLY A 48 -6.56 9.92 -1.23
N LEU A 49 -6.56 10.59 -0.09
CA LEU A 49 -5.71 10.31 1.05
C LEU A 49 -6.55 10.15 2.31
N HIS A 50 -6.22 9.19 3.15
CA HIS A 50 -6.93 8.98 4.41
C HIS A 50 -6.68 10.18 5.35
N PRO A 51 -7.72 10.76 5.96
CA PRO A 51 -7.59 11.97 6.78
C PRO A 51 -6.70 11.77 8.02
N ARG A 52 -6.62 10.56 8.58
CA ARG A 52 -5.73 10.25 9.70
C ARG A 52 -4.24 10.35 9.37
N LEU A 53 -3.87 10.36 8.09
CA LEU A 53 -2.47 10.54 7.68
C LEU A 53 -1.89 11.89 8.10
N VAL A 54 -2.73 12.87 8.39
CA VAL A 54 -2.30 14.17 8.93
C VAL A 54 -1.52 14.02 10.25
N GLU A 55 -1.84 13.00 11.05
CA GLU A 55 -1.17 12.68 12.30
C GLU A 55 0.19 11.98 12.11
N GLU A 56 0.46 11.47 10.93
CA GLU A 56 1.69 10.73 10.60
C GLU A 56 2.33 11.29 9.32
N PRO A 57 3.06 12.42 9.41
CA PRO A 57 3.59 13.13 8.23
C PRO A 57 4.49 12.29 7.32
N GLU A 58 5.29 11.39 7.87
CA GLU A 58 6.17 10.52 7.08
C GLU A 58 5.37 9.49 6.30
N LEU A 59 4.35 8.90 6.93
CA LEU A 59 3.45 7.97 6.26
C LEU A 59 2.60 8.68 5.20
N LEU A 60 2.15 9.90 5.49
CA LEU A 60 1.46 10.76 4.51
C LEU A 60 2.33 10.99 3.27
N ARG A 61 3.58 11.37 3.48
CA ARG A 61 4.53 11.62 2.40
C ARG A 61 4.77 10.37 1.55
N HIS A 62 4.98 9.24 2.19
CA HIS A 62 5.16 7.96 1.51
C HIS A 62 3.91 7.57 0.69
N THR A 63 2.73 7.68 1.28
CA THR A 63 1.46 7.36 0.62
C THR A 63 1.20 8.29 -0.55
N LEU A 64 1.36 9.59 -0.37
CA LEU A 64 1.18 10.56 -1.45
C LEU A 64 2.15 10.30 -2.60
N THR A 65 3.42 10.01 -2.32
CA THR A 65 4.42 9.69 -3.33
C THR A 65 4.02 8.44 -4.11
N HIS A 66 3.54 7.40 -3.43
CA HIS A 66 3.04 6.17 -4.04
C HIS A 66 1.92 6.49 -5.04
N GLU A 67 0.95 7.28 -4.64
CA GLU A 67 -0.20 7.64 -5.50
C GLU A 67 0.22 8.55 -6.65
N LEU A 68 1.15 9.47 -6.44
CA LEU A 68 1.68 10.33 -7.50
C LEU A 68 2.43 9.53 -8.58
N ILE A 69 3.15 8.48 -8.19
CA ILE A 69 3.82 7.60 -9.15
C ILE A 69 2.79 6.80 -9.96
N HIS A 70 1.70 6.33 -9.33
CA HIS A 70 0.57 5.77 -10.07
C HIS A 70 -0.01 6.78 -11.06
N ALA A 71 -0.23 8.01 -10.63
CA ALA A 71 -0.75 9.08 -11.48
C ALA A 71 0.17 9.39 -12.67
N SER A 72 1.48 9.20 -12.52
CA SER A 72 2.45 9.39 -13.60
C SER A 72 2.41 8.29 -14.68
N GLY A 73 1.67 7.19 -14.43
CA GLY A 73 1.44 6.11 -15.40
C GLY A 73 1.98 4.74 -14.99
N VAL A 74 2.60 4.60 -13.83
CA VAL A 74 3.04 3.31 -13.31
C VAL A 74 1.88 2.68 -12.56
N LEU A 75 1.08 1.87 -13.26
CA LEU A 75 -0.19 1.34 -12.74
C LEU A 75 -0.05 0.07 -11.90
N ASN A 76 1.03 -0.68 -12.06
CA ASN A 76 1.24 -1.94 -11.38
C ASN A 76 2.05 -1.77 -10.09
N HIS A 77 1.71 -2.58 -9.08
CA HIS A 77 2.48 -2.68 -7.84
C HIS A 77 3.72 -3.56 -8.04
N SER A 78 4.67 -3.08 -8.84
CA SER A 78 5.91 -3.78 -9.15
C SER A 78 7.04 -3.39 -8.18
N LYS A 79 8.14 -4.13 -8.23
CA LYS A 79 9.35 -3.76 -7.49
C LYS A 79 9.86 -2.37 -7.91
N GLU A 80 9.75 -2.03 -9.18
CA GLU A 80 10.15 -0.73 -9.73
C GLU A 80 9.35 0.42 -9.10
N LEU A 81 8.03 0.23 -8.91
CA LEU A 81 7.19 1.19 -8.20
C LEU A 81 7.67 1.37 -6.77
N HIS A 82 7.87 0.28 -6.04
CA HIS A 82 8.29 0.33 -4.64
C HIS A 82 9.67 0.97 -4.48
N ASP A 83 10.61 0.63 -5.34
CA ASP A 83 11.96 1.21 -5.34
C ASP A 83 11.92 2.72 -5.61
N ALA A 84 11.11 3.17 -6.56
CA ALA A 84 10.95 4.58 -6.88
C ALA A 84 10.30 5.36 -5.74
N VAL A 85 9.29 4.79 -5.08
CA VAL A 85 8.66 5.41 -3.91
C VAL A 85 9.66 5.53 -2.76
N ASP A 86 10.39 4.47 -2.45
CA ASP A 86 11.35 4.44 -1.34
C ASP A 86 12.52 5.41 -1.58
N GLU A 87 12.91 5.63 -2.82
CA GLU A 87 13.95 6.61 -3.15
C GLU A 87 13.53 8.05 -2.82
N ILE A 88 12.27 8.40 -3.08
CA ILE A 88 11.74 9.75 -2.86
C ILE A 88 11.25 9.94 -1.43
N ALA A 89 10.50 8.96 -0.92
CA ALA A 89 9.88 8.98 0.41
C ALA A 89 9.93 7.58 1.03
N PRO A 90 10.97 7.26 1.81
CA PRO A 90 11.13 5.94 2.42
C PRO A 90 9.91 5.49 3.20
N GLY A 91 9.62 4.19 3.13
CA GLY A 91 8.53 3.57 3.87
C GLY A 91 8.71 3.68 5.38
N VAL A 92 7.60 3.77 6.08
CA VAL A 92 7.56 3.79 7.55
C VAL A 92 7.44 2.37 8.06
N SER A 93 8.21 2.00 9.08
CA SER A 93 8.09 0.69 9.70
C SER A 93 6.77 0.59 10.49
N ILE A 94 6.23 -0.62 10.61
CA ILE A 94 5.00 -0.85 11.36
C ILE A 94 5.16 -0.43 12.82
N SER A 95 6.33 -0.67 13.41
CA SER A 95 6.61 -0.28 14.80
C SER A 95 6.57 1.24 15.05
N ASP A 96 6.79 2.04 14.01
CA ASP A 96 6.80 3.50 14.09
C ASP A 96 5.47 4.14 13.66
N SER A 97 4.50 3.34 13.23
CA SER A 97 3.21 3.84 12.74
C SER A 97 2.03 3.22 13.47
N PRO A 98 1.32 3.97 14.31
CA PRO A 98 0.06 3.52 14.93
C PRO A 98 -0.99 3.08 13.90
N MET A 99 -1.12 3.77 12.77
CA MET A 99 -2.07 3.40 11.71
C MET A 99 -1.74 2.05 11.09
N LEU A 100 -0.45 1.78 10.82
CA LEU A 100 -0.03 0.50 10.25
C LEU A 100 -0.21 -0.65 11.24
N GLN A 101 0.03 -0.41 12.53
CA GLN A 101 -0.22 -1.37 13.60
C GLN A 101 -1.71 -1.71 13.68
N GLU A 102 -2.58 -0.72 13.67
CA GLU A 102 -4.03 -0.89 13.69
C GLU A 102 -4.52 -1.68 12.48
N LYS A 103 -4.06 -1.36 11.28
CA LYS A 103 -4.40 -2.11 10.07
C LYS A 103 -3.93 -3.56 10.11
N ARG A 104 -2.76 -3.82 10.66
CA ARG A 104 -2.27 -5.18 10.85
C ARG A 104 -3.15 -5.97 11.81
N GLU A 105 -3.55 -5.35 12.93
CA GLU A 105 -4.43 -5.96 13.91
C GLU A 105 -5.83 -6.26 13.33
N GLU A 106 -6.41 -5.32 12.61
CA GLU A 106 -7.67 -5.52 11.90
C GLU A 106 -7.60 -6.70 10.93
N TYR A 107 -6.51 -6.79 10.16
CA TYR A 107 -6.29 -7.92 9.26
C TYR A 107 -6.19 -9.24 10.02
N LEU A 108 -5.40 -9.30 11.08
CA LEU A 108 -5.22 -10.51 11.88
C LEU A 108 -6.52 -10.95 12.56
N ASP A 109 -7.37 -10.02 12.96
CA ASP A 109 -8.69 -10.32 13.53
C ASP A 109 -9.66 -10.85 12.47
N SER A 110 -9.52 -10.45 11.22
CA SER A 110 -10.41 -10.85 10.12
C SER A 110 -10.07 -12.20 9.50
N VAL A 111 -8.83 -12.69 9.60
CA VAL A 111 -8.39 -13.92 8.96
C VAL A 111 -8.86 -15.17 9.72
N LYS A 112 -9.09 -16.27 8.98
CA LYS A 112 -9.55 -17.54 9.57
C LYS A 112 -8.45 -18.26 10.34
N VAL A 113 -7.19 -18.19 9.86
CA VAL A 113 -6.06 -18.85 10.49
C VAL A 113 -5.54 -17.98 11.62
N LYS A 114 -5.77 -18.39 12.86
CA LYS A 114 -5.40 -17.64 14.08
C LYS A 114 -4.09 -18.11 14.72
N SER A 115 -3.61 -19.29 14.34
CA SER A 115 -2.39 -19.88 14.88
C SER A 115 -1.58 -20.58 13.80
N TRP A 116 -0.31 -20.75 14.08
CA TRP A 116 0.61 -21.54 13.26
C TRP A 116 1.02 -22.79 14.04
N SER A 117 1.22 -23.90 13.35
CA SER A 117 1.69 -25.15 13.95
C SER A 117 2.84 -25.76 13.17
N CYS A 118 3.75 -26.42 13.87
CA CYS A 118 4.87 -27.12 13.28
C CYS A 118 4.51 -28.61 13.13
N LYS A 119 4.62 -29.14 11.92
CA LYS A 119 4.39 -30.57 11.65
C LYS A 119 5.49 -31.48 12.23
N HIS A 120 6.67 -30.95 12.53
CA HIS A 120 7.80 -31.73 13.02
C HIS A 120 7.79 -31.90 14.54
N CYS A 121 7.56 -30.82 15.28
CA CYS A 121 7.61 -30.86 16.74
C CYS A 121 6.27 -30.63 17.42
N GLY A 122 5.20 -30.38 16.67
CA GLY A 122 3.86 -30.14 17.19
C GLY A 122 3.65 -28.82 17.92
N TYR A 123 4.67 -27.95 17.94
CA TYR A 123 4.57 -26.65 18.60
C TYR A 123 3.57 -25.76 17.87
N GLU A 124 2.69 -25.13 18.65
CA GLU A 124 1.68 -24.20 18.14
C GLU A 124 1.86 -22.84 18.80
N TRP A 125 1.69 -21.77 18.03
CA TRP A 125 1.77 -20.40 18.55
C TRP A 125 0.75 -19.49 17.84
N LYS A 126 0.34 -18.45 18.55
CA LYS A 126 -0.61 -17.47 18.03
C LYS A 126 -0.02 -16.74 16.82
N ARG A 127 -0.82 -16.59 15.79
CA ARG A 127 -0.45 -15.79 14.61
C ARG A 127 -0.27 -14.33 15.00
N SER A 128 0.90 -13.77 14.72
CA SER A 128 1.23 -12.35 14.92
C SER A 128 1.72 -11.67 13.64
N THR A 129 1.85 -12.44 12.55
CA THR A 129 2.34 -11.95 11.27
C THR A 129 1.32 -12.20 10.17
N VAL A 130 1.29 -11.31 9.17
CA VAL A 130 0.44 -11.45 7.98
C VAL A 130 0.87 -12.67 7.16
N ARG A 131 2.18 -12.82 6.95
CA ARG A 131 2.75 -13.95 6.20
C ARG A 131 3.02 -15.13 7.13
N LYS A 132 2.89 -16.33 6.57
CA LYS A 132 3.29 -17.56 7.26
C LYS A 132 4.79 -17.53 7.54
N PRO A 133 5.24 -17.87 8.76
CA PRO A 133 6.67 -18.00 9.06
C PRO A 133 7.33 -19.07 8.19
N ILE A 134 8.57 -18.85 7.85
CA ILE A 134 9.37 -19.82 7.06
C ILE A 134 9.81 -20.98 7.92
N ARG A 135 10.06 -20.74 9.20
CA ARG A 135 10.58 -21.73 10.15
C ARG A 135 9.78 -21.77 11.44
N CYS A 136 9.79 -22.93 12.08
CA CYS A 136 9.19 -23.10 13.40
C CYS A 136 9.93 -22.25 14.45
N HIS A 137 9.18 -21.58 15.31
CA HIS A 137 9.75 -20.77 16.40
C HIS A 137 10.43 -21.61 17.50
N LYS A 138 10.15 -22.91 17.58
CA LYS A 138 10.72 -23.79 18.59
C LYS A 138 11.87 -24.65 18.06
N CYS A 139 11.65 -25.39 16.99
CA CYS A 139 12.67 -26.32 16.47
C CYS A 139 13.45 -25.79 15.26
N ALA A 140 13.13 -24.60 14.78
CA ALA A 140 13.75 -23.92 13.64
C ALA A 140 13.68 -24.68 12.30
N ARG A 141 12.97 -25.78 12.21
CA ARG A 141 12.77 -26.52 10.96
C ARG A 141 11.82 -25.74 10.03
N PRO A 142 11.98 -25.88 8.71
CA PRO A 142 11.06 -25.25 7.73
C PRO A 142 9.63 -25.72 7.94
N LEU A 143 8.69 -24.77 7.78
CA LEU A 143 7.24 -25.02 7.88
C LEU A 143 6.62 -25.41 6.54
#